data_7ba9988ec3cc35977f8a512e8adeae04
#
_entry.id   7ba9988ec3cc35977f8a512e8adeae04
#
_cell.length_a   1.000
_cell.length_b   1.000
_cell.length_c   1.000
_cell.angle_alpha   90.00
_cell.angle_beta   90.00
_cell.angle_gamma   90.00
#
_symmetry.space_group_name_H-M   'P 1'
#
loop_
_entity.id
_entity.type
_entity.pdbx_description
1 polymer ?
#
loop_
_entity_poly.entity_id
_entity_poly.type
_entity_poly.pdbx_seq_one_letter_code
_entity_poly.pdbx_strand_id
1 'polypeptide(L)'
;YTPQVPCACSFQFASRNATLFTRTFSGDQISMRVGPPALKKAIQEFASGNPVMVFDSSFRESETDLLWPAQFATPQVMRRLRNDCGGLLFLAIGNEIGEKFDLPWLQDIHTNHALVQLHPVLDYLKTDDLQYDNKSAFTLSINHRDTFTGITDRDRALTTRRFGELSGEVLQNGLSNQEAQIALGREFRTPGHIPVCRESPGGLSSRQGHTELAVSIARMAGLVPCTIGAEMLQPDGDGALPVEEARAYAERHDIPMLTGDDLLEHYGNNGAVN
;
A
#
# COMPACT_ATOMS: atom_id res chain seq x y z
N TYR A 1 -23.60 41.88 28.11
CA TYR A 1 -22.24 41.46 28.59
C TYR A 1 -21.66 40.50 27.57
N THR A 2 -20.81 41.00 26.70
CA THR A 2 -19.97 40.26 25.76
C THR A 2 -18.56 40.16 26.36
N PRO A 3 -17.95 38.97 26.41
CA PRO A 3 -16.51 38.88 26.64
C PRO A 3 -15.77 38.93 25.30
N GLN A 4 -14.79 39.82 25.25
CA GLN A 4 -13.81 39.99 24.20
C GLN A 4 -12.89 38.79 24.09
N VAL A 5 -12.61 38.37 22.86
CA VAL A 5 -11.58 37.40 22.48
C VAL A 5 -10.27 38.14 22.27
N PRO A 6 -9.14 37.72 22.83
CA PRO A 6 -7.85 38.31 22.49
C PRO A 6 -7.23 37.62 21.26
N CYS A 7 -6.87 38.45 20.38
CA CYS A 7 -5.79 38.57 19.41
C CYS A 7 -4.96 37.34 18.99
N ALA A 8 -4.84 37.25 17.66
CA ALA A 8 -4.06 36.36 16.82
C ALA A 8 -2.59 36.18 17.25
N CYS A 9 -2.16 34.92 17.28
CA CYS A 9 -0.75 34.56 17.06
C CYS A 9 -0.58 34.13 15.62
N SER A 10 0.14 35.00 14.87
CA SER A 10 0.62 34.69 13.54
C SER A 10 1.78 33.70 13.62
N PHE A 11 1.58 32.48 13.19
CA PHE A 11 2.68 31.55 12.92
C PHE A 11 3.13 31.71 11.47
N GLN A 12 4.31 32.29 11.29
CA GLN A 12 5.03 32.29 10.04
C GLN A 12 5.49 30.85 9.72
N PHE A 13 4.96 30.30 8.64
CA PHE A 13 5.50 29.08 8.04
C PHE A 13 6.83 29.41 7.35
N ALA A 14 7.94 29.04 7.98
CA ALA A 14 9.22 28.98 7.30
C ALA A 14 9.25 27.74 6.40
N SER A 15 9.44 27.96 5.11
CA SER A 15 9.74 26.92 4.13
C SER A 15 11.03 26.22 4.54
N ARG A 16 10.96 24.95 4.92
CA ARG A 16 12.15 24.12 5.12
C ARG A 16 12.30 23.18 3.93
N ASN A 17 13.42 23.36 3.28
CA ASN A 17 13.99 22.55 2.22
C ASN A 17 13.85 21.06 2.50
N ALA A 18 13.46 20.31 1.47
CA ALA A 18 13.54 18.86 1.43
C ALA A 18 15.01 18.43 1.60
N THR A 19 15.37 18.02 2.80
CA THR A 19 16.67 17.42 3.08
C THR A 19 16.52 15.92 2.83
N LEU A 20 17.16 15.45 1.77
CA LEU A 20 17.40 14.01 1.55
C LEU A 20 18.12 13.44 2.78
N PHE A 21 17.44 12.60 3.55
CA PHE A 21 18.07 11.82 4.60
C PHE A 21 18.66 10.54 4.00
N THR A 22 19.90 10.62 3.55
CA THR A 22 20.75 9.44 3.40
C THR A 22 21.42 9.19 4.76
N ARG A 23 20.88 8.29 5.57
CA ARG A 23 21.65 7.69 6.67
C ARG A 23 22.34 6.45 6.15
N THR A 24 23.64 6.54 5.97
CA THR A 24 24.55 5.41 5.81
C THR A 24 24.61 4.63 7.11
N PHE A 25 24.11 3.40 7.13
CA PHE A 25 24.48 2.44 8.16
C PHE A 25 25.92 1.99 7.89
N SER A 26 26.82 2.30 8.82
CA SER A 26 28.19 1.79 8.82
C SER A 26 28.20 0.36 9.35
N GLY A 27 28.75 -0.56 8.57
CA GLY A 27 29.22 -1.85 9.01
C GLY A 27 28.41 -3.04 8.48
N ASP A 28 28.84 -3.50 7.41
CA ASP A 28 28.87 -4.77 6.68
C ASP A 28 28.44 -4.57 5.23
N GLN A 29 29.40 -4.65 4.34
CA GLN A 29 29.13 -4.73 2.90
C GLN A 29 28.48 -6.08 2.61
N ILE A 30 27.16 -6.16 2.76
CA ILE A 30 26.36 -7.17 2.08
C ILE A 30 26.42 -6.79 0.61
N SER A 31 27.24 -7.53 -0.15
CA SER A 31 27.25 -7.48 -1.61
C SER A 31 25.85 -7.88 -2.07
N MET A 32 24.95 -6.90 -2.22
CA MET A 32 23.66 -7.12 -2.87
C MET A 32 23.96 -7.59 -4.29
N ARG A 33 23.73 -8.86 -4.56
CA ARG A 33 23.65 -9.34 -5.94
C ARG A 33 22.45 -8.62 -6.56
N VAL A 34 22.75 -7.66 -7.39
CA VAL A 34 21.75 -6.83 -8.08
C VAL A 34 21.04 -7.74 -9.06
N GLY A 35 19.72 -7.88 -8.92
CA GLY A 35 18.87 -8.60 -9.85
C GLY A 35 18.92 -8.07 -11.29
N PRO A 36 18.10 -8.61 -12.21
CA PRO A 36 18.08 -8.19 -13.61
C PRO A 36 18.05 -6.66 -13.75
N PRO A 37 18.61 -6.07 -14.83
CA PRO A 37 18.63 -4.62 -15.01
C PRO A 37 17.26 -3.95 -14.90
N ALA A 38 16.18 -4.65 -15.27
CA ALA A 38 14.80 -4.19 -15.14
C ALA A 38 14.40 -4.01 -13.67
N LEU A 39 14.71 -4.96 -12.79
CA LEU A 39 14.42 -4.86 -11.36
C LEU A 39 15.17 -3.69 -10.73
N LYS A 40 16.44 -3.49 -11.08
CA LYS A 40 17.20 -2.35 -10.58
C LYS A 40 16.57 -1.01 -10.98
N LYS A 41 16.17 -0.87 -12.26
CA LYS A 41 15.45 0.32 -12.75
C LYS A 41 14.16 0.51 -11.95
N ALA A 42 13.36 -0.55 -11.77
CA ALA A 42 12.10 -0.49 -11.04
C ALA A 42 12.30 -0.03 -9.59
N ILE A 43 13.28 -0.58 -8.87
CA ILE A 43 13.62 -0.17 -7.50
C ILE A 43 14.02 1.32 -7.44
N GLN A 44 14.83 1.81 -8.39
CA GLN A 44 15.27 3.20 -8.43
C GLN A 44 14.11 4.16 -8.72
N GLU A 45 13.26 3.83 -9.70
CA GLU A 45 12.07 4.62 -10.03
C GLU A 45 11.11 4.68 -8.85
N PHE A 46 10.83 3.53 -8.21
CA PHE A 46 9.95 3.48 -7.05
C PHE A 46 10.51 4.26 -5.87
N ALA A 47 11.82 4.15 -5.59
CA ALA A 47 12.49 4.95 -4.57
C ALA A 47 12.40 6.45 -4.82
N SER A 48 12.32 6.87 -6.09
CA SER A 48 12.14 8.26 -6.51
C SER A 48 10.69 8.75 -6.47
N GLY A 49 9.74 7.87 -6.11
CA GLY A 49 8.31 8.19 -6.06
C GLY A 49 7.57 8.02 -7.38
N ASN A 50 8.21 7.37 -8.36
CA ASN A 50 7.62 7.06 -9.65
C ASN A 50 6.90 5.70 -9.62
N PRO A 51 6.00 5.44 -10.59
CA PRO A 51 5.25 4.19 -10.64
C PRO A 51 6.11 3.00 -11.09
N VAL A 52 5.64 1.82 -10.70
CA VAL A 52 6.09 0.54 -11.22
C VAL A 52 4.86 -0.30 -11.54
N MET A 53 4.93 -1.13 -12.59
CA MET A 53 3.91 -2.12 -12.88
C MET A 53 4.38 -3.51 -12.46
N VAL A 54 3.48 -4.30 -11.90
CA VAL A 54 3.78 -5.69 -11.48
C VAL A 54 2.67 -6.60 -11.99
N PHE A 55 3.04 -7.57 -12.84
CA PHE A 55 2.17 -8.68 -13.22
C PHE A 55 2.34 -9.82 -12.22
N ASP A 56 1.24 -10.32 -11.64
CA ASP A 56 1.34 -11.36 -10.61
C ASP A 56 1.89 -12.69 -11.17
N SER A 57 1.09 -13.46 -11.83
CA SER A 57 1.52 -14.62 -12.63
C SER A 57 0.34 -15.20 -13.43
N SER A 58 0.65 -15.95 -14.50
CA SER A 58 -0.36 -16.67 -15.29
C SER A 58 -1.03 -17.83 -14.54
N PHE A 59 -0.50 -18.19 -13.36
CA PHE A 59 -1.02 -19.30 -12.52
C PHE A 59 -1.88 -18.79 -11.36
N ARG A 60 -2.03 -17.47 -11.21
CA ARG A 60 -2.89 -16.83 -10.21
C ARG A 60 -4.03 -16.07 -10.91
N GLU A 61 -4.11 -14.77 -10.67
CA GLU A 61 -5.19 -13.91 -11.16
C GLU A 61 -4.93 -13.44 -12.59
N SER A 62 -3.67 -13.53 -13.06
CA SER A 62 -3.20 -13.03 -14.37
C SER A 62 -3.48 -11.53 -14.54
N GLU A 63 -3.26 -10.76 -13.50
CA GLU A 63 -3.53 -9.33 -13.45
C GLU A 63 -2.24 -8.53 -13.32
N THR A 64 -2.29 -7.29 -13.79
CA THR A 64 -1.18 -6.33 -13.68
C THR A 64 -1.62 -5.15 -12.84
N ASP A 65 -0.87 -4.86 -11.80
CA ASP A 65 -1.05 -3.67 -10.97
C ASP A 65 -0.20 -2.51 -11.45
N LEU A 66 -0.74 -1.31 -11.38
CA LEU A 66 0.00 -0.06 -11.45
C LEU A 66 0.17 0.48 -10.02
N LEU A 67 1.43 0.59 -9.55
CA LEU A 67 1.77 0.81 -8.15
C LEU A 67 2.52 2.12 -7.93
N TRP A 68 2.27 2.80 -6.81
CA TRP A 68 3.04 3.95 -6.29
C TRP A 68 3.35 3.80 -4.80
N PRO A 69 4.51 4.31 -4.30
CA PRO A 69 4.71 4.42 -2.86
C PRO A 69 3.67 5.37 -2.25
N ALA A 70 2.99 4.93 -1.19
CA ALA A 70 1.86 5.68 -0.61
C ALA A 70 2.22 7.10 -0.17
N GLN A 71 3.42 7.30 0.38
CA GLN A 71 3.92 8.60 0.85
C GLN A 71 4.06 9.66 -0.26
N PHE A 72 4.10 9.25 -1.53
CA PHE A 72 4.14 10.14 -2.70
C PHE A 72 2.79 10.28 -3.40
N ALA A 73 1.71 9.78 -2.80
CA ALA A 73 0.38 9.88 -3.37
C ALA A 73 -0.08 11.34 -3.54
N THR A 74 -0.46 11.68 -4.77
CA THR A 74 -1.00 13.00 -5.16
C THR A 74 -2.36 12.84 -5.82
N PRO A 75 -3.15 13.91 -5.95
CA PRO A 75 -4.39 13.83 -6.74
C PRO A 75 -4.17 13.37 -8.19
N GLN A 76 -3.01 13.66 -8.77
CA GLN A 76 -2.64 13.21 -10.11
C GLN A 76 -2.42 11.69 -10.14
N VAL A 77 -1.76 11.12 -9.13
CA VAL A 77 -1.60 9.67 -8.97
C VAL A 77 -2.97 8.98 -8.89
N MET A 78 -3.87 9.48 -8.01
CA MET A 78 -5.22 8.94 -7.87
C MET A 78 -6.02 9.00 -9.17
N ARG A 79 -5.90 10.12 -9.90
CA ARG A 79 -6.55 10.27 -11.21
C ARG A 79 -6.02 9.27 -12.22
N ARG A 80 -4.71 9.04 -12.22
CA ARG A 80 -4.09 8.08 -13.13
C ARG A 80 -4.55 6.65 -12.81
N LEU A 81 -4.50 6.24 -11.55
CA LEU A 81 -4.98 4.92 -11.12
C LEU A 81 -6.44 4.66 -11.56
N ARG A 82 -7.36 5.61 -11.29
CA ARG A 82 -8.77 5.41 -11.67
C ARG A 82 -9.07 5.51 -13.16
N ASN A 83 -8.23 6.22 -13.95
CA ASN A 83 -8.46 6.37 -15.38
C ASN A 83 -7.82 5.25 -16.20
N ASP A 84 -6.61 4.83 -15.78
CA ASP A 84 -5.77 3.92 -16.57
C ASP A 84 -5.91 2.47 -16.10
N CYS A 85 -6.36 2.24 -14.85
CA CYS A 85 -6.48 0.89 -14.28
C CYS A 85 -7.92 0.37 -14.30
N GLY A 86 -8.81 1.01 -13.56
CA GLY A 86 -10.23 0.61 -13.49
C GLY A 86 -10.54 -0.46 -12.44
N GLY A 87 -9.54 -1.14 -11.89
CA GLY A 87 -9.68 -2.11 -10.82
C GLY A 87 -9.89 -1.49 -9.43
N LEU A 88 -9.76 -2.29 -8.39
CA LEU A 88 -9.90 -1.82 -7.02
C LEU A 88 -8.70 -0.96 -6.62
N LEU A 89 -8.95 0.29 -6.23
CA LEU A 89 -7.91 1.07 -5.57
C LEU A 89 -7.64 0.49 -4.18
N PHE A 90 -6.45 -0.06 -3.94
CA PHE A 90 -6.06 -0.68 -2.68
C PHE A 90 -4.77 -0.11 -2.10
N LEU A 91 -4.69 -0.04 -0.78
CA LEU A 91 -3.50 0.35 -0.04
C LEU A 91 -2.86 -0.89 0.59
N ALA A 92 -1.79 -1.40 -0.03
CA ALA A 92 -1.02 -2.53 0.48
C ALA A 92 -0.07 -2.06 1.59
N ILE A 93 -0.07 -2.75 2.72
CA ILE A 93 0.79 -2.44 3.87
C ILE A 93 1.56 -3.67 4.36
N GLY A 94 2.78 -3.44 4.83
CA GLY A 94 3.59 -4.48 5.48
C GLY A 94 2.92 -5.01 6.75
N ASN A 95 3.18 -6.28 7.06
CA ASN A 95 2.63 -6.91 8.26
C ASN A 95 2.99 -6.14 9.54
N GLU A 96 4.21 -5.61 9.64
CA GLU A 96 4.71 -4.80 10.77
C GLU A 96 3.87 -3.52 11.00
N ILE A 97 3.38 -2.88 9.94
CA ILE A 97 2.46 -1.73 10.04
C ILE A 97 1.11 -2.21 10.58
N GLY A 98 0.62 -3.34 10.03
CA GLY A 98 -0.62 -3.95 10.51
C GLY A 98 -0.58 -4.33 11.99
N GLU A 99 0.55 -4.85 12.47
CA GLU A 99 0.76 -5.17 13.89
C GLU A 99 0.85 -3.92 14.77
N LYS A 100 1.55 -2.88 14.33
CA LYS A 100 1.67 -1.61 15.05
C LYS A 100 0.32 -0.93 15.27
N PHE A 101 -0.51 -0.90 14.24
CA PHE A 101 -1.84 -0.30 14.29
C PHE A 101 -2.92 -1.27 14.81
N ASP A 102 -2.58 -2.55 15.03
CA ASP A 102 -3.52 -3.62 15.40
C ASP A 102 -4.69 -3.72 14.40
N LEU A 103 -4.36 -3.68 13.12
CA LEU A 103 -5.37 -3.78 12.06
C LEU A 103 -5.81 -5.24 11.90
N PRO A 104 -7.08 -5.58 12.21
CA PRO A 104 -7.57 -6.93 12.06
C PRO A 104 -7.82 -7.28 10.59
N TRP A 105 -7.66 -8.55 10.20
CA TRP A 105 -8.22 -8.99 8.93
C TRP A 105 -9.75 -8.97 8.97
N LEU A 106 -10.35 -8.49 7.90
CA LEU A 106 -11.79 -8.36 7.79
C LEU A 106 -12.48 -9.73 7.91
N GLN A 107 -11.87 -10.77 7.37
CA GLN A 107 -12.36 -12.15 7.48
C GLN A 107 -12.43 -12.61 8.95
N ASP A 108 -11.44 -12.25 9.79
CA ASP A 108 -11.46 -12.60 11.22
C ASP A 108 -12.58 -11.88 11.98
N ILE A 109 -12.89 -10.64 11.59
CA ILE A 109 -14.04 -9.91 12.11
C ILE A 109 -15.34 -10.63 11.71
N HIS A 110 -15.50 -10.97 10.43
CA HIS A 110 -16.71 -11.59 9.91
C HIS A 110 -16.97 -13.01 10.46
N THR A 111 -15.91 -13.73 10.84
CA THR A 111 -16.02 -15.06 11.44
C THR A 111 -16.04 -15.05 12.96
N ASN A 112 -15.99 -13.87 13.60
CA ASN A 112 -16.05 -13.74 15.05
C ASN A 112 -17.39 -14.27 15.59
N HIS A 113 -17.34 -15.22 16.51
CA HIS A 113 -18.52 -15.92 17.02
C HIS A 113 -19.60 -14.98 17.58
N ALA A 114 -19.20 -13.93 18.33
CA ALA A 114 -20.16 -12.98 18.90
C ALA A 114 -20.87 -12.16 17.79
N LEU A 115 -20.16 -11.78 16.75
CA LEU A 115 -20.73 -11.05 15.60
C LEU A 115 -21.62 -11.95 14.76
N VAL A 116 -21.24 -13.21 14.54
CA VAL A 116 -22.06 -14.22 13.83
C VAL A 116 -23.36 -14.48 14.59
N GLN A 117 -23.34 -14.57 15.93
CA GLN A 117 -24.56 -14.72 16.71
C GLN A 117 -25.48 -13.49 16.59
N LEU A 118 -24.92 -12.29 16.53
CA LEU A 118 -25.69 -11.04 16.37
C LEU A 118 -26.21 -10.86 14.94
N HIS A 119 -25.44 -11.28 13.96
CA HIS A 119 -25.71 -11.16 12.54
C HIS A 119 -25.51 -12.49 11.81
N PRO A 120 -26.50 -13.42 11.86
CA PRO A 120 -26.34 -14.78 11.30
C PRO A 120 -25.98 -14.81 9.81
N VAL A 121 -26.27 -13.76 9.05
CA VAL A 121 -25.89 -13.64 7.63
C VAL A 121 -24.39 -13.83 7.42
N LEU A 122 -23.54 -13.44 8.39
CA LEU A 122 -22.09 -13.60 8.31
C LEU A 122 -21.67 -15.07 8.21
N ASP A 123 -22.44 -15.99 8.78
CA ASP A 123 -22.19 -17.44 8.67
C ASP A 123 -22.44 -17.98 7.27
N TYR A 124 -23.38 -17.38 6.54
CA TYR A 124 -23.70 -17.74 5.15
C TYR A 124 -22.75 -17.10 4.13
N LEU A 125 -22.02 -16.05 4.55
CA LEU A 125 -21.09 -15.30 3.69
C LEU A 125 -19.61 -15.66 4.00
N LYS A 126 -19.37 -16.79 4.66
CA LYS A 126 -18.00 -17.24 4.92
C LYS A 126 -17.25 -17.46 3.61
N THR A 127 -16.03 -16.95 3.55
CA THR A 127 -15.12 -17.23 2.45
C THR A 127 -14.43 -18.56 2.73
N ASP A 128 -14.86 -19.61 2.03
CA ASP A 128 -14.33 -20.99 2.13
C ASP A 128 -13.96 -21.56 0.75
N ASP A 129 -14.06 -20.74 -0.29
CA ASP A 129 -13.90 -21.07 -1.71
C ASP A 129 -12.75 -20.32 -2.39
N LEU A 130 -11.83 -19.73 -1.63
CA LEU A 130 -10.64 -19.06 -2.19
C LEU A 130 -9.76 -20.09 -2.94
N GLN A 131 -9.41 -19.76 -4.19
CA GLN A 131 -8.67 -20.70 -5.06
C GLN A 131 -7.17 -20.74 -4.77
N TYR A 132 -6.58 -19.64 -4.33
CA TYR A 132 -5.13 -19.48 -4.20
C TYR A 132 -4.65 -19.23 -2.78
N ASP A 133 -5.52 -18.74 -1.91
CA ASP A 133 -5.18 -18.27 -0.58
C ASP A 133 -6.12 -18.85 0.48
N ASN A 134 -5.63 -18.96 1.72
CA ASN A 134 -6.45 -19.36 2.86
C ASN A 134 -7.23 -18.19 3.48
N LYS A 135 -6.80 -16.95 3.22
CA LYS A 135 -7.36 -15.73 3.79
C LYS A 135 -7.19 -14.55 2.83
N SER A 136 -8.21 -13.72 2.77
CA SER A 136 -8.15 -12.43 2.08
C SER A 136 -7.20 -11.47 2.81
N ALA A 137 -6.49 -10.62 2.05
CA ALA A 137 -5.62 -9.58 2.59
C ALA A 137 -6.37 -8.36 3.17
N PHE A 138 -7.67 -8.26 2.93
CA PHE A 138 -8.45 -7.09 3.36
C PHE A 138 -8.47 -6.92 4.87
N THR A 139 -8.27 -5.65 5.28
CA THR A 139 -8.51 -5.15 6.63
C THR A 139 -9.63 -4.09 6.59
N LEU A 140 -9.50 -3.03 7.38
CA LEU A 140 -10.48 -1.94 7.39
C LEU A 140 -10.30 -1.04 6.17
N SER A 141 -11.38 -0.39 5.73
CA SER A 141 -11.30 0.74 4.82
C SER A 141 -11.26 2.05 5.60
N ILE A 142 -10.47 3.03 5.16
CA ILE A 142 -10.20 4.25 5.90
C ILE A 142 -10.43 5.53 5.09
N ASN A 143 -10.67 6.64 5.82
CA ASN A 143 -10.53 8.01 5.35
C ASN A 143 -9.73 8.82 6.37
N HIS A 144 -8.92 9.75 5.89
CA HIS A 144 -8.38 10.80 6.75
C HIS A 144 -9.51 11.70 7.27
N ARG A 145 -9.41 12.20 8.51
CA ARG A 145 -10.49 12.98 9.13
C ARG A 145 -10.73 14.33 8.45
N ASP A 146 -9.71 14.91 7.83
CA ASP A 146 -9.80 16.18 7.10
C ASP A 146 -10.36 16.05 5.68
N THR A 147 -10.78 14.84 5.28
CA THR A 147 -11.46 14.65 3.99
C THR A 147 -12.90 15.13 4.07
N PHE A 148 -13.39 15.73 2.97
CA PHE A 148 -14.80 16.15 2.89
C PHE A 148 -15.72 14.94 2.70
N THR A 149 -15.59 14.22 1.58
CA THR A 149 -16.34 12.98 1.30
C THR A 149 -15.47 11.72 1.41
N GLY A 150 -14.19 11.84 1.11
CA GLY A 150 -13.24 10.73 1.08
C GLY A 150 -13.03 10.10 -0.30
N ILE A 151 -13.93 10.35 -1.28
CA ILE A 151 -13.91 9.67 -2.59
C ILE A 151 -13.16 10.44 -3.68
N THR A 152 -13.04 11.77 -3.57
CA THR A 152 -12.38 12.57 -4.60
C THR A 152 -10.89 12.23 -4.69
N ASP A 153 -10.26 12.50 -5.85
CA ASP A 153 -8.81 12.28 -6.02
C ASP A 153 -8.00 13.01 -4.94
N ARG A 154 -8.43 14.21 -4.54
CA ARG A 154 -7.81 14.98 -3.45
C ARG A 154 -7.93 14.27 -2.11
N ASP A 155 -9.12 13.80 -1.78
CA ASP A 155 -9.40 13.16 -0.49
C ASP A 155 -8.68 11.79 -0.40
N ARG A 156 -8.71 11.00 -1.48
CA ARG A 156 -8.00 9.72 -1.53
C ARG A 156 -6.49 9.90 -1.47
N ALA A 157 -5.95 10.91 -2.16
CA ALA A 157 -4.53 11.24 -2.08
C ALA A 157 -4.11 11.67 -0.66
N LEU A 158 -4.91 12.50 0.01
CA LEU A 158 -4.67 12.89 1.41
C LEU A 158 -4.65 11.67 2.33
N THR A 159 -5.68 10.81 2.24
CA THR A 159 -5.80 9.60 3.05
C THR A 159 -4.59 8.68 2.85
N THR A 160 -4.24 8.40 1.60
CA THR A 160 -3.14 7.49 1.24
C THR A 160 -1.79 8.05 1.69
N ARG A 161 -1.49 9.31 1.35
CA ARG A 161 -0.21 9.92 1.68
C ARG A 161 0.00 10.00 3.19
N ARG A 162 -0.97 10.54 3.93
CA ARG A 162 -0.86 10.64 5.39
C ARG A 162 -0.74 9.30 6.08
N PHE A 163 -1.42 8.27 5.57
CA PHE A 163 -1.26 6.92 6.13
C PHE A 163 0.16 6.39 5.91
N GLY A 164 0.74 6.58 4.72
CA GLY A 164 2.13 6.20 4.45
C GLY A 164 3.13 6.97 5.32
N GLU A 165 2.95 8.31 5.48
CA GLU A 165 3.78 9.15 6.34
C GLU A 165 3.68 8.72 7.82
N LEU A 166 2.46 8.56 8.36
CA LEU A 166 2.24 8.10 9.74
C LEU A 166 2.84 6.71 9.99
N SER A 167 2.71 5.80 9.03
CA SER A 167 3.34 4.48 9.12
C SER A 167 4.86 4.59 9.25
N GLY A 168 5.48 5.46 8.47
CA GLY A 168 6.91 5.74 8.59
C GLY A 168 7.28 6.35 9.95
N GLU A 169 6.53 7.32 10.42
CA GLU A 169 6.72 7.94 11.75
C GLU A 169 6.66 6.90 12.89
N VAL A 170 5.66 6.01 12.84
CA VAL A 170 5.47 4.96 13.85
C VAL A 170 6.61 3.95 13.85
N LEU A 171 7.06 3.51 12.68
CA LEU A 171 8.15 2.54 12.57
C LEU A 171 9.51 3.15 12.97
N GLN A 172 9.79 4.39 12.58
CA GLN A 172 11.08 5.04 12.83
C GLN A 172 11.25 5.53 14.28
N ASN A 173 10.16 6.02 14.90
CA ASN A 173 10.22 6.59 16.25
C ASN A 173 10.05 5.55 17.36
N GLY A 174 9.88 4.27 17.00
CA GLY A 174 9.77 3.19 17.98
C GLY A 174 8.54 3.30 18.89
N LEU A 175 7.44 3.90 18.42
CA LEU A 175 6.20 4.02 19.19
C LEU A 175 5.72 2.65 19.66
N SER A 176 5.17 2.60 20.87
CA SER A 176 4.42 1.42 21.32
C SER A 176 3.16 1.21 20.42
N ASN A 177 2.63 0.00 20.41
CA ASN A 177 1.42 -0.28 19.63
C ASN A 177 0.25 0.61 20.08
N GLN A 178 0.10 0.86 21.38
CA GLN A 178 -0.94 1.73 21.91
C GLN A 178 -0.79 3.19 21.42
N GLU A 179 0.44 3.74 21.42
CA GLU A 179 0.68 5.09 20.90
C GLU A 179 0.39 5.16 19.40
N ALA A 180 0.77 4.14 18.64
CA ALA A 180 0.50 4.03 17.20
C ALA A 180 -1.02 3.99 16.92
N GLN A 181 -1.78 3.19 17.65
CA GLN A 181 -3.24 3.10 17.54
C GLN A 181 -3.92 4.43 17.88
N ILE A 182 -3.46 5.12 18.92
CA ILE A 182 -3.96 6.45 19.28
C ILE A 182 -3.66 7.47 18.18
N ALA A 183 -2.45 7.44 17.60
CA ALA A 183 -2.07 8.31 16.50
C ALA A 183 -2.94 8.06 15.27
N LEU A 184 -3.13 6.78 14.90
CA LEU A 184 -4.03 6.40 13.81
C LEU A 184 -5.47 6.91 14.05
N GLY A 185 -6.02 6.69 15.22
CA GLY A 185 -7.39 7.12 15.57
C GLY A 185 -7.59 8.63 15.59
N ARG A 186 -6.52 9.41 15.81
CA ARG A 186 -6.57 10.88 15.75
C ARG A 186 -6.70 11.40 14.32
N GLU A 187 -6.04 10.74 13.36
CA GLU A 187 -5.99 11.19 11.98
C GLU A 187 -6.99 10.50 11.06
N PHE A 188 -7.37 9.26 11.38
CA PHE A 188 -8.20 8.44 10.50
C PHE A 188 -9.51 7.99 11.14
N ARG A 189 -10.45 7.62 10.27
CA ARG A 189 -11.73 7.01 10.63
C ARG A 189 -12.04 5.82 9.71
N THR A 190 -12.82 4.88 10.22
CA THR A 190 -13.35 3.73 9.46
C THR A 190 -14.88 3.69 9.65
N PRO A 191 -15.67 3.20 8.68
CA PRO A 191 -15.26 2.85 7.33
C PRO A 191 -14.86 4.06 6.48
N GLY A 192 -14.16 3.80 5.37
CA GLY A 192 -13.70 4.84 4.44
C GLY A 192 -13.66 4.37 3.00
N HIS A 193 -13.01 5.15 2.13
CA HIS A 193 -12.95 4.92 0.68
C HIS A 193 -11.59 4.38 0.19
N ILE A 194 -10.64 4.14 1.10
CA ILE A 194 -9.38 3.48 0.79
C ILE A 194 -9.38 2.13 1.50
N PRO A 195 -9.60 1.03 0.77
CA PRO A 195 -9.39 -0.33 1.29
C PRO A 195 -7.92 -0.53 1.65
N VAL A 196 -7.66 -1.10 2.82
CA VAL A 196 -6.31 -1.45 3.26
C VAL A 196 -6.14 -2.96 3.20
N CYS A 197 -5.11 -3.40 2.50
CA CYS A 197 -4.71 -4.81 2.38
C CYS A 197 -3.42 -5.03 3.16
N ARG A 198 -3.47 -5.93 4.13
CA ARG A 198 -2.33 -6.27 5.00
C ARG A 198 -1.60 -7.49 4.46
N GLU A 199 -0.30 -7.35 4.33
CA GLU A 199 0.59 -8.46 3.98
C GLU A 199 0.47 -9.60 4.98
N SER A 200 0.49 -10.82 4.49
CA SER A 200 0.51 -12.03 5.32
C SER A 200 1.82 -12.10 6.13
N PRO A 201 1.78 -12.62 7.39
CA PRO A 201 3.02 -12.90 8.12
C PRO A 201 3.94 -13.79 7.29
N GLY A 202 5.22 -13.37 7.13
CA GLY A 202 6.19 -14.05 6.27
C GLY A 202 6.27 -13.51 4.84
N GLY A 203 5.41 -12.56 4.46
CA GLY A 203 5.47 -11.88 3.16
C GLY A 203 5.44 -12.83 1.97
N LEU A 204 6.25 -12.56 0.94
CA LEU A 204 6.35 -13.38 -0.28
C LEU A 204 6.67 -14.86 -0.05
N SER A 205 7.28 -15.22 1.09
CA SER A 205 7.54 -16.64 1.40
C SER A 205 6.27 -17.39 1.84
N SER A 206 5.25 -16.69 2.30
CA SER A 206 4.00 -17.31 2.76
C SER A 206 2.83 -17.12 1.79
N ARG A 207 2.80 -16.00 1.07
CA ARG A 207 1.76 -15.66 0.09
C ARG A 207 2.36 -14.83 -1.05
N GLN A 208 1.95 -15.09 -2.28
CA GLN A 208 2.47 -14.43 -3.49
C GLN A 208 1.40 -13.60 -4.19
N GLY A 209 0.56 -12.91 -3.41
CA GLY A 209 -0.51 -12.07 -3.92
C GLY A 209 -0.07 -10.63 -4.19
N HIS A 210 -0.96 -9.85 -4.82
CA HIS A 210 -0.75 -8.43 -5.15
C HIS A 210 -0.26 -7.61 -3.96
N THR A 211 -0.80 -7.85 -2.76
CA THR A 211 -0.39 -7.17 -1.52
C THR A 211 1.08 -7.41 -1.20
N GLU A 212 1.53 -8.67 -1.20
CA GLU A 212 2.91 -9.04 -0.91
C GLU A 212 3.88 -8.53 -1.97
N LEU A 213 3.50 -8.59 -3.24
CA LEU A 213 4.29 -8.05 -4.35
C LEU A 213 4.45 -6.52 -4.23
N ALA A 214 3.36 -5.79 -3.96
CA ALA A 214 3.36 -4.35 -3.78
C ALA A 214 4.18 -3.89 -2.56
N VAL A 215 4.14 -4.63 -1.46
CA VAL A 215 4.91 -4.34 -0.25
C VAL A 215 6.39 -4.65 -0.46
N SER A 216 6.71 -5.75 -1.16
CA SER A 216 8.10 -6.15 -1.40
C SER A 216 8.88 -5.12 -2.22
N ILE A 217 8.28 -4.53 -3.27
CA ILE A 217 8.94 -3.48 -4.05
C ILE A 217 9.23 -2.23 -3.20
N ALA A 218 8.34 -1.85 -2.28
CA ALA A 218 8.58 -0.74 -1.36
C ALA A 218 9.76 -1.02 -0.43
N ARG A 219 9.86 -2.24 0.13
CA ARG A 219 11.01 -2.65 0.95
C ARG A 219 12.31 -2.65 0.15
N MET A 220 12.31 -3.21 -1.06
CA MET A 220 13.49 -3.21 -1.95
C MET A 220 13.94 -1.80 -2.30
N ALA A 221 13.01 -0.85 -2.39
CA ALA A 221 13.29 0.56 -2.63
C ALA A 221 13.73 1.32 -1.37
N GLY A 222 13.80 0.68 -0.21
CA GLY A 222 14.16 1.31 1.07
C GLY A 222 13.10 2.30 1.58
N LEU A 223 11.85 2.15 1.14
CA LEU A 223 10.73 2.99 1.53
C LEU A 223 9.90 2.35 2.65
N VAL A 224 9.00 3.13 3.22
CA VAL A 224 7.93 2.61 4.09
C VAL A 224 7.17 1.53 3.32
N PRO A 225 6.97 0.33 3.89
CA PRO A 225 6.27 -0.78 3.21
C PRO A 225 4.76 -0.50 3.13
N CYS A 226 4.42 0.54 2.36
CA CYS A 226 3.08 1.05 2.16
C CYS A 226 2.94 1.54 0.72
N THR A 227 2.11 0.89 -0.07
CA THR A 227 1.99 1.06 -1.53
C THR A 227 0.53 1.21 -1.92
N ILE A 228 0.23 2.21 -2.74
CA ILE A 228 -1.10 2.37 -3.35
C ILE A 228 -1.07 1.85 -4.77
N GLY A 229 -2.09 1.11 -5.18
CA GLY A 229 -2.20 0.57 -6.52
C GLY A 229 -3.62 0.27 -6.93
N ALA A 230 -3.76 -0.18 -8.16
CA ALA A 230 -5.00 -0.74 -8.70
C ALA A 230 -4.68 -1.69 -9.85
N GLU A 231 -5.49 -2.73 -10.00
CA GLU A 231 -5.44 -3.67 -11.11
C GLU A 231 -5.84 -2.98 -12.42
N MET A 232 -5.12 -3.31 -13.50
CA MET A 232 -5.43 -2.80 -14.84
C MET A 232 -6.47 -3.70 -15.51
N LEU A 233 -7.60 -3.12 -15.86
CA LEU A 233 -8.69 -3.79 -16.56
C LEU A 233 -8.74 -3.35 -18.03
N GLN A 234 -9.38 -4.15 -18.85
CA GLN A 234 -9.62 -3.81 -20.26
C GLN A 234 -10.51 -2.57 -20.37
N PRO A 235 -10.10 -1.52 -21.10
CA PRO A 235 -10.91 -0.30 -21.23
C PRO A 235 -12.21 -0.50 -21.99
N ASP A 236 -12.22 -1.44 -22.95
CA ASP A 236 -13.36 -1.76 -23.83
C ASP A 236 -13.79 -3.24 -23.69
N GLY A 237 -13.46 -3.88 -22.56
CA GLY A 237 -13.77 -5.28 -22.26
C GLY A 237 -14.26 -5.46 -20.83
N ASP A 238 -14.39 -6.71 -20.41
CA ASP A 238 -14.92 -7.13 -19.10
C ASP A 238 -13.92 -7.96 -18.27
N GLY A 239 -12.67 -8.04 -18.73
CA GLY A 239 -11.61 -8.80 -18.06
C GLY A 239 -10.42 -7.96 -17.62
N ALA A 240 -9.43 -8.63 -17.04
CA ALA A 240 -8.14 -8.05 -16.76
C ALA A 240 -7.44 -7.60 -18.06
N LEU A 241 -6.61 -6.57 -17.98
CA LEU A 241 -5.81 -6.13 -19.12
C LEU A 241 -4.80 -7.23 -19.50
N PRO A 242 -4.80 -7.73 -20.73
CA PRO A 242 -3.83 -8.73 -21.16
C PRO A 242 -2.39 -8.27 -20.90
N VAL A 243 -1.52 -9.17 -20.46
CA VAL A 243 -0.14 -8.83 -20.05
C VAL A 243 0.66 -8.13 -21.16
N GLU A 244 0.41 -8.50 -22.42
CA GLU A 244 1.08 -7.85 -23.57
C GLU A 244 0.59 -6.40 -23.78
N GLU A 245 -0.67 -6.12 -23.52
CA GLU A 245 -1.21 -4.76 -23.55
C GLU A 245 -0.71 -3.93 -22.36
N ALA A 246 -0.60 -4.54 -21.18
CA ALA A 246 0.02 -3.92 -20.00
C ALA A 246 1.50 -3.59 -20.28
N ARG A 247 2.23 -4.49 -20.93
CA ARG A 247 3.62 -4.26 -21.36
C ARG A 247 3.71 -3.10 -22.35
N ALA A 248 2.84 -3.06 -23.35
CA ALA A 248 2.78 -1.97 -24.32
C ALA A 248 2.41 -0.62 -23.65
N TYR A 249 1.57 -0.64 -22.61
CA TYR A 249 1.29 0.54 -21.79
C TYR A 249 2.54 0.99 -21.02
N ALA A 250 3.24 0.06 -20.38
CA ALA A 250 4.49 0.32 -19.65
C ALA A 250 5.55 0.98 -20.54
N GLU A 251 5.74 0.46 -21.74
CA GLU A 251 6.67 1.00 -22.74
C GLU A 251 6.28 2.42 -23.19
N ARG A 252 5.00 2.65 -23.52
CA ARG A 252 4.51 3.98 -23.93
C ARG A 252 4.71 5.05 -22.89
N HIS A 253 4.69 4.67 -21.62
CA HIS A 253 4.78 5.59 -20.47
C HIS A 253 6.12 5.56 -19.75
N ASP A 254 7.11 4.82 -20.28
CA ASP A 254 8.44 4.59 -19.68
C ASP A 254 8.34 4.14 -18.20
N ILE A 255 7.39 3.24 -17.91
CA ILE A 255 7.20 2.68 -16.58
C ILE A 255 7.89 1.31 -16.53
N PRO A 256 8.75 1.02 -15.54
CA PRO A 256 9.28 -0.32 -15.35
C PRO A 256 8.16 -1.31 -15.07
N MET A 257 8.17 -2.45 -15.76
CA MET A 257 7.24 -3.55 -15.51
C MET A 257 8.02 -4.79 -15.08
N LEU A 258 7.59 -5.38 -13.98
CA LEU A 258 8.13 -6.60 -13.38
C LEU A 258 7.08 -7.69 -13.39
N THR A 259 7.53 -8.92 -13.18
CA THR A 259 6.67 -10.06 -12.87
C THR A 259 6.84 -10.45 -11.41
N GLY A 260 5.88 -11.21 -10.86
CA GLY A 260 6.01 -11.81 -9.54
C GLY A 260 7.27 -12.69 -9.43
N ASP A 261 7.62 -13.40 -10.51
CA ASP A 261 8.83 -14.23 -10.55
C ASP A 261 10.12 -13.40 -10.39
N ASP A 262 10.22 -12.21 -11.01
CA ASP A 262 11.37 -11.31 -10.85
C ASP A 262 11.57 -10.91 -9.37
N LEU A 263 10.47 -10.66 -8.67
CA LEU A 263 10.49 -10.29 -7.25
C LEU A 263 10.83 -11.49 -6.36
N LEU A 264 10.28 -12.66 -6.66
CA LEU A 264 10.54 -13.91 -5.92
C LEU A 264 11.99 -14.37 -6.05
N GLU A 265 12.57 -14.31 -7.26
CA GLU A 265 13.95 -14.67 -7.49
C GLU A 265 14.89 -13.77 -6.68
N HIS A 266 14.63 -12.48 -6.64
CA HIS A 266 15.42 -11.54 -5.85
C HIS A 266 15.25 -11.78 -4.34
N TYR A 267 14.02 -12.05 -3.88
CA TYR A 267 13.72 -12.36 -2.47
C TYR A 267 14.42 -13.63 -2.01
N GLY A 268 14.39 -14.71 -2.82
CA GLY A 268 15.07 -15.98 -2.52
C GLY A 268 16.59 -15.88 -2.51
N ASN A 269 17.19 -15.00 -3.34
CA ASN A 269 18.64 -14.84 -3.44
C ASN A 269 19.26 -14.00 -2.31
N ASN A 270 18.47 -13.13 -1.66
CA ASN A 270 18.96 -12.21 -0.61
C ASN A 270 18.66 -12.69 0.81
N GLY A 271 18.02 -13.84 0.98
CA GLY A 271 17.54 -14.32 2.28
C GLY A 271 16.46 -13.40 2.85
N ALA A 272 15.52 -13.93 3.61
CA ALA A 272 14.55 -13.12 4.33
C ALA A 272 15.30 -12.04 5.13
N VAL A 273 15.15 -10.79 4.76
CA VAL A 273 15.61 -9.66 5.57
C VAL A 273 14.74 -9.68 6.82
N ASN A 274 15.30 -10.22 7.90
CA ASN A 274 14.69 -10.19 9.24
C ASN A 274 14.67 -8.77 9.80
#